data_bed819128de19c5b32447fc8aede4010
#
_entry.id   bed819128de19c5b32447fc8aede4010
#
_cell.length_a   1.000
_cell.length_b   1.000
_cell.length_c   1.000
_cell.angle_alpha   90.00
_cell.angle_beta   90.00
_cell.angle_gamma   90.00
#
_symmetry.space_group_name_H-M   'P 1'
#
loop_
_entity.id
_entity.type
_entity.pdbx_description
1 polymer ?
#
loop_
_entity_poly.entity_id
_entity_poly.type
_entity_poly.pdbx_seq_one_letter_code
_entity_poly.pdbx_strand_id
1 'polypeptide(L)' 'MLVAIGAAVAVLTGLGAGLGISMATGKAVDAIARQPEAESKISKNLIRGCALAEATAIYGFIIGLLIILMLK' A
#
# COMPACT_ATOMS: atom_id res chain seq x y z
N MET A 1 -10.10 20.18 -15.42
CA MET A 1 -8.63 20.05 -15.33
C MET A 1 -8.16 19.95 -13.89
N LEU A 2 -8.50 20.90 -13.04
CA LEU A 2 -8.05 20.87 -11.64
C LEU A 2 -8.60 19.66 -10.88
N VAL A 3 -9.84 19.26 -11.14
CA VAL A 3 -10.43 18.09 -10.51
C VAL A 3 -9.64 16.84 -10.90
N ALA A 4 -9.31 16.69 -12.17
CA ALA A 4 -8.54 15.54 -12.64
C ALA A 4 -7.14 15.52 -12.03
N ILE A 5 -6.48 16.66 -11.90
CA ILE A 5 -5.16 16.75 -11.29
C ILE A 5 -5.24 16.40 -9.80
N GLY A 6 -6.24 16.94 -9.10
CA GLY A 6 -6.44 16.63 -7.68
C GLY A 6 -6.67 15.15 -7.43
N ALA A 7 -7.51 14.52 -8.24
CA ALA A 7 -7.76 13.09 -8.13
C ALA A 7 -6.50 12.27 -8.41
N ALA A 8 -5.74 12.66 -9.43
CA ALA A 8 -4.49 11.98 -9.76
C ALA A 8 -3.48 12.07 -8.61
N VAL A 9 -3.34 13.24 -8.00
CA VAL A 9 -2.43 13.43 -6.86
C VAL A 9 -2.88 12.59 -5.67
N ALA A 10 -4.19 12.55 -5.40
CA ALA A 10 -4.72 11.77 -4.28
C ALA A 10 -4.40 10.28 -4.43
N VAL A 11 -4.48 9.76 -5.65
CA VAL A 11 -4.24 8.33 -5.92
C VAL A 11 -2.75 7.97 -5.84
N LEU A 12 -1.85 8.97 -5.89
CA LEU A 12 -0.41 8.73 -5.79
C LEU A 12 -0.01 8.09 -4.45
N THR A 13 -0.88 8.10 -3.43
CA THR A 13 -0.61 7.37 -2.18
C THR A 13 -0.37 5.89 -2.44
N GLY A 14 -0.97 5.33 -3.50
CA GLY A 14 -0.75 3.93 -3.88
C GLY A 14 0.66 3.64 -4.33
N LEU A 15 1.36 4.63 -4.87
CA LEU A 15 2.75 4.46 -5.27
C LEU A 15 3.64 4.17 -4.06
N GLY A 16 3.48 4.96 -2.99
CA GLY A 16 4.26 4.76 -1.77
C GLY A 16 3.96 3.43 -1.11
N ALA A 17 2.66 3.12 -0.95
CA ALA A 17 2.25 1.85 -0.36
C ALA A 17 2.75 0.67 -1.20
N GLY A 18 2.63 0.74 -2.52
CA GLY A 18 3.07 -0.31 -3.42
C GLY A 18 4.57 -0.57 -3.33
N LEU A 19 5.37 0.49 -3.32
CA LEU A 19 6.82 0.36 -3.19
C LEU A 19 7.20 -0.20 -1.83
N GLY A 20 6.59 0.30 -0.75
CA GLY A 20 6.89 -0.17 0.59
C GLY A 20 6.51 -1.62 0.80
N ILE A 21 5.32 -2.03 0.33
CA ILE A 21 4.85 -3.40 0.45
C ILE A 21 5.73 -4.34 -0.38
N SER A 22 6.11 -3.94 -1.59
CA SER A 22 7.01 -4.76 -2.43
C SER A 22 8.35 -4.96 -1.77
N MET A 23 8.94 -3.92 -1.19
CA MET A 23 10.22 -4.02 -0.51
C MET A 23 10.12 -4.89 0.75
N ALA A 24 9.06 -4.73 1.52
CA ALA A 24 8.83 -5.54 2.72
C ALA A 24 8.66 -7.01 2.37
N THR A 25 7.93 -7.30 1.29
CA THR A 25 7.72 -8.67 0.83
C THR A 25 9.03 -9.31 0.39
N GLY A 26 9.87 -8.56 -0.35
CA GLY A 26 11.17 -9.05 -0.76
C GLY A 26 12.07 -9.40 0.42
N LYS A 27 12.09 -8.55 1.44
CA LYS A 27 12.86 -8.82 2.66
C LYS A 27 12.30 -9.99 3.44
N ALA A 28 10.98 -10.15 3.48
CA ALA A 28 10.34 -11.27 4.16
C ALA A 28 10.68 -12.59 3.48
N VAL A 29 10.64 -12.64 2.16
CA VAL A 29 11.00 -13.85 1.39
C VAL A 29 12.45 -14.22 1.66
N ASP A 30 13.34 -13.23 1.68
CA ASP A 30 14.76 -13.43 1.96
C ASP A 30 14.97 -13.99 3.37
N ALA A 31 14.26 -13.44 4.35
CA ALA A 31 14.33 -13.91 5.73
C ALA A 31 13.81 -15.34 5.88
N ILE A 32 12.74 -15.68 5.17
CA ILE A 32 12.19 -17.04 5.19
C ILE A 32 13.21 -18.03 4.59
N ALA A 33 13.90 -17.62 3.53
CA ALA A 33 14.92 -18.45 2.91
C ALA A 33 16.07 -18.77 3.88
N ARG A 34 16.42 -17.81 4.76
CA ARG A 34 17.47 -18.00 5.75
C ARG A 34 16.98 -18.77 6.98
N GLN A 35 15.74 -18.58 7.36
CA GLN A 35 15.14 -19.19 8.54
C GLN A 35 13.76 -19.77 8.21
N PRO A 36 13.73 -20.90 7.48
CA PRO A 36 12.44 -21.50 7.08
C PRO A 36 11.51 -21.81 8.26
N GLU A 37 12.07 -22.09 9.42
CA GLU A 37 11.29 -22.39 10.63
C GLU A 37 10.53 -21.17 11.14
N ALA A 38 10.89 -19.96 10.72
CA ALA A 38 10.23 -18.73 11.13
C ALA A 38 9.16 -18.27 10.14
N GLU A 39 8.88 -19.05 9.09
CA GLU A 39 7.95 -18.65 8.03
C GLU A 39 6.60 -18.17 8.55
N SER A 40 6.01 -18.90 9.49
CA SER A 40 4.68 -18.53 10.01
C SER A 40 4.68 -17.17 10.68
N LYS A 41 5.70 -16.88 11.50
CA LYS A 41 5.80 -15.58 12.18
C LYS A 41 6.08 -14.44 11.21
N ILE A 42 6.97 -14.68 10.25
CA ILE A 42 7.34 -13.68 9.27
C ILE A 42 6.14 -13.33 8.40
N SER A 43 5.41 -14.34 7.92
CA SER A 43 4.25 -14.14 7.07
C SER A 43 3.14 -13.39 7.80
N LYS A 44 2.87 -13.74 9.06
CA LYS A 44 1.84 -13.05 9.84
C LYS A 44 2.17 -11.59 10.05
N ASN A 45 3.41 -11.28 10.39
CA ASN A 45 3.83 -9.89 10.61
C ASN A 45 3.84 -9.11 9.31
N LEU A 46 4.23 -9.73 8.20
CA LEU A 46 4.21 -9.11 6.89
C LEU A 46 2.78 -8.72 6.49
N ILE A 47 1.82 -9.64 6.66
CA ILE A 47 0.42 -9.38 6.32
C ILE A 47 -0.12 -8.23 7.15
N ARG A 48 0.16 -8.21 8.45
CA ARG A 48 -0.30 -7.12 9.33
C ARG A 48 0.25 -5.77 8.90
N GLY A 49 1.56 -5.70 8.66
CA GLY A 49 2.20 -4.47 8.24
C GLY A 49 1.74 -4.00 6.87
N CYS A 50 1.63 -4.92 5.92
CA CYS A 50 1.19 -4.59 4.57
C CYS A 50 -0.27 -4.17 4.54
N ALA A 51 -1.14 -4.78 5.36
CA ALA A 51 -2.54 -4.37 5.44
C ALA A 51 -2.67 -2.94 5.96
N LEU A 52 -1.89 -2.59 6.98
CA LEU A 52 -1.89 -1.23 7.52
C LEU A 52 -1.33 -0.22 6.52
N ALA A 53 -0.28 -0.60 5.79
CA ALA A 53 0.30 0.26 4.75
C ALA A 53 -0.68 0.45 3.59
N GLU A 54 -1.40 -0.61 3.20
CA GLU A 54 -2.38 -0.55 2.12
C GLU A 54 -3.52 0.42 2.45
N ALA A 55 -3.84 0.59 3.73
CA ALA A 55 -4.88 1.51 4.16
C ALA A 55 -4.61 2.94 3.67
N THR A 56 -3.34 3.36 3.59
CA THR A 56 -3.00 4.70 3.11
C THR A 56 -3.36 4.86 1.64
N ALA A 57 -3.18 3.83 0.82
CA ALA A 57 -3.57 3.85 -0.59
C ALA A 57 -5.10 3.90 -0.72
N ILE A 58 -5.80 3.18 0.14
CA ILE A 58 -7.27 3.19 0.16
C ILE A 58 -7.79 4.57 0.53
N TYR A 59 -7.18 5.24 1.50
CA TYR A 59 -7.56 6.61 1.86
C TYR A 59 -7.41 7.55 0.66
N GLY A 60 -6.29 7.45 -0.06
CA GLY A 60 -6.08 8.26 -1.27
C GLY A 60 -7.09 7.95 -2.36
N PHE A 61 -7.42 6.66 -2.53
CA PHE A 61 -8.44 6.25 -3.48
C PHE A 61 -9.81 6.88 -3.15
N ILE A 62 -10.20 6.83 -1.88
CA ILE A 62 -11.48 7.40 -1.43
C ILE A 62 -11.49 8.91 -1.65
N ILE A 63 -10.43 9.61 -1.29
CA ILE A 63 -10.32 11.06 -1.51
C ILE A 63 -10.41 11.39 -3.00
N GLY A 64 -9.71 10.64 -3.84
CA GLY A 64 -9.75 10.84 -5.28
C GLY A 64 -11.15 10.65 -5.85
N LEU A 65 -11.84 9.61 -5.39
CA LEU A 65 -13.20 9.33 -5.81
C LEU A 65 -14.15 10.46 -5.39
N LEU A 66 -14.03 10.96 -4.17
CA LEU A 66 -14.84 12.06 -3.68
C LEU A 66 -14.59 13.35 -4.48
N ILE A 67 -13.34 13.60 -4.84
CA ILE A 67 -13.00 14.76 -5.66
C ILE A 67 -13.73 14.69 -7.01
N ILE A 68 -13.68 13.53 -7.66
CA ILE A 68 -14.34 13.34 -8.95
C ILE A 68 -15.84 13.51 -8.83
N LEU A 69 -16.46 12.92 -7.82
CA LEU A 69 -17.92 12.91 -7.70
C LEU A 69 -18.47 14.23 -7.21
N MET A 70 -17.77 14.92 -6.32
CA MET A 70 -18.30 16.10 -5.64
C MET A 70 -17.85 17.42 -6.26
N LEU A 71 -16.71 17.45 -6.93
CA LEU A 71 -16.15 18.67 -7.48
C LEU A 71 -16.23 18.78 -9.00
N LYS A 72 -16.80 17.79 -9.64
CA LYS A 72 -16.90 17.80 -11.11
C LYS A 72 -17.84 18.90 -11.65
#